data_8635e31b0e4c555894b7896976e20701
#
_entry.id   8635e31b0e4c555894b7896976e20701
#
_cell.length_a   1.000
_cell.length_b   1.000
_cell.length_c   1.000
_cell.angle_alpha   90.00
_cell.angle_beta   90.00
_cell.angle_gamma   90.00
#
_symmetry.space_group_name_H-M   'P 1'
#
loop_
_entity.id
_entity.type
_entity.pdbx_description
1 polymer ?
#
loop_
_entity_poly.entity_id
_entity_poly.type
_entity_poly.pdbx_seq_one_letter_code
_entity_poly.pdbx_strand_id
1 'polypeptide(L)'
;MPAARDPIGVLDSGLGGLSVLKALREELPNEQFLYCADCAHTPWGDKPESFIVERTRAIVHFLLRKQAKAVVLACNTATAAAADILRKELSIPIIGIEPAVKPAAAQTRTGVIGVIATRRTTESARYLSLLRRFAGNVKVVTVAAPGLMECVERGDFNSETTRKLLLKYLTPIKDAGAD
;
A
#
# COMPACT_ATOMS: atom_id res chain seq x y z
N MET A 1 -12.01 25.83 -5.13
CA MET A 1 -12.16 24.38 -5.38
C MET A 1 -11.17 23.99 -6.45
N PRO A 2 -10.55 22.79 -6.41
CA PRO A 2 -9.67 22.35 -7.47
C PRO A 2 -10.39 22.28 -8.81
N ALA A 3 -9.69 22.62 -9.90
CA ALA A 3 -10.25 22.56 -11.24
C ALA A 3 -10.18 21.11 -11.81
N ALA A 4 -11.03 20.81 -12.80
CA ALA A 4 -11.04 19.49 -13.43
C ALA A 4 -9.67 19.12 -14.07
N ARG A 5 -8.91 20.12 -14.52
CA ARG A 5 -7.59 19.96 -15.14
C ARG A 5 -6.45 19.81 -14.13
N ASP A 6 -6.72 20.03 -12.85
CA ASP A 6 -5.70 19.92 -11.82
C ASP A 6 -5.25 18.45 -11.67
N PRO A 7 -3.98 18.19 -11.30
CA PRO A 7 -3.44 16.84 -11.28
C PRO A 7 -4.00 15.99 -10.13
N ILE A 8 -3.90 14.68 -10.28
CA ILE A 8 -4.07 13.72 -9.19
C ILE A 8 -2.70 13.48 -8.55
N GLY A 9 -2.58 13.76 -7.25
CA GLY A 9 -1.38 13.43 -6.49
C GLY A 9 -1.33 11.94 -6.18
N VAL A 10 -0.16 11.31 -6.36
CA VAL A 10 0.07 9.91 -6.01
C VAL A 10 1.26 9.85 -5.07
N LEU A 11 1.04 9.33 -3.87
CA LEU A 11 2.05 9.25 -2.81
C LEU A 11 2.42 7.81 -2.51
N ASP A 12 3.71 7.54 -2.42
CA ASP A 12 4.24 6.30 -1.86
C ASP A 12 5.43 6.57 -0.92
N SER A 13 5.74 5.62 -0.04
CA SER A 13 6.93 5.66 0.80
C SER A 13 8.22 5.47 0.00
N GLY A 14 8.14 4.89 -1.20
CA GLY A 14 9.29 4.59 -2.04
C GLY A 14 8.91 4.41 -3.51
N LEU A 15 9.39 3.32 -4.13
CA LEU A 15 9.21 3.06 -5.56
C LEU A 15 8.03 2.13 -5.88
N GLY A 16 7.50 1.38 -4.90
CA GLY A 16 6.45 0.39 -5.10
C GLY A 16 5.16 0.96 -5.70
N GLY A 17 4.81 2.19 -5.34
CA GLY A 17 3.64 2.91 -5.85
C GLY A 17 3.68 3.24 -7.34
N LEU A 18 4.81 3.07 -8.03
CA LEU A 18 4.89 3.21 -9.49
C LEU A 18 4.01 2.18 -10.22
N SER A 19 3.80 1.00 -9.63
CA SER A 19 2.87 0.00 -10.16
C SER A 19 1.42 0.50 -10.13
N VAL A 20 1.04 1.20 -9.05
CA VAL A 20 -0.28 1.84 -8.91
C VAL A 20 -0.41 3.00 -9.88
N LEU A 21 0.63 3.85 -10.01
CA LEU A 21 0.64 4.95 -10.98
C LEU A 21 0.47 4.45 -12.41
N LYS A 22 1.13 3.33 -12.77
CA LYS A 22 0.97 2.72 -14.11
C LYS A 22 -0.49 2.36 -14.36
N ALA A 23 -1.12 1.63 -13.44
CA ALA A 23 -2.54 1.25 -13.57
C ALA A 23 -3.47 2.48 -13.64
N LEU A 24 -3.21 3.51 -12.82
CA LEU A 24 -3.98 4.76 -12.87
C LEU A 24 -3.89 5.45 -14.24
N ARG A 25 -2.72 5.46 -14.86
CA ARG A 25 -2.53 6.07 -16.18
C ARG A 25 -3.23 5.28 -17.30
N GLU A 26 -3.32 3.97 -17.17
CA GLU A 26 -4.04 3.10 -18.11
C GLU A 26 -5.56 3.31 -18.00
N GLU A 27 -6.09 3.42 -16.77
CA GLU A 27 -7.51 3.60 -16.50
C GLU A 27 -8.00 5.05 -16.70
N LEU A 28 -7.13 6.03 -16.49
CA LEU A 28 -7.44 7.45 -16.55
C LEU A 28 -6.47 8.19 -17.48
N PRO A 29 -6.47 7.88 -18.80
CA PRO A 29 -5.46 8.38 -19.75
C PRO A 29 -5.49 9.90 -19.97
N ASN A 30 -6.59 10.57 -19.63
CA ASN A 30 -6.74 12.02 -19.78
C ASN A 30 -6.37 12.81 -18.52
N GLU A 31 -6.00 12.13 -17.42
CA GLU A 31 -5.63 12.77 -16.16
C GLU A 31 -4.12 13.05 -16.10
N GLN A 32 -3.78 14.15 -15.44
CA GLN A 32 -2.40 14.46 -15.07
C GLN A 32 -2.09 13.90 -13.69
N PHE A 33 -0.88 13.38 -13.52
CA PHE A 33 -0.44 12.80 -12.26
C PHE A 33 0.83 13.47 -11.74
N LEU A 34 0.89 13.67 -10.43
CA LEU A 34 2.09 14.07 -9.68
C LEU A 34 2.46 12.93 -8.75
N TYR A 35 3.54 12.20 -9.04
CA TYR A 35 4.05 11.15 -8.17
C TYR A 35 5.07 11.72 -7.17
N CYS A 36 4.90 11.38 -5.90
CA CYS A 36 5.84 11.76 -4.84
C CYS A 36 6.20 10.52 -4.01
N ALA A 37 7.49 10.14 -4.05
CA ALA A 37 8.07 9.07 -3.25
C ALA A 37 8.92 9.64 -2.12
N ASP A 38 8.76 9.13 -0.89
CA ASP A 38 9.55 9.52 0.27
C ASP A 38 10.82 8.68 0.41
N CYS A 39 11.59 8.55 -0.67
CA CYS A 39 12.76 7.67 -0.75
C CYS A 39 13.83 7.95 0.32
N ALA A 40 13.90 9.17 0.84
CA ALA A 40 14.86 9.52 1.90
C ALA A 40 14.53 8.87 3.25
N HIS A 41 13.28 8.41 3.45
CA HIS A 41 12.80 7.87 4.72
C HIS A 41 12.29 6.43 4.62
N THR A 42 12.35 5.85 3.42
CA THR A 42 11.97 4.44 3.19
C THR A 42 12.95 3.48 3.90
N PRO A 43 12.52 2.28 4.34
CA PRO A 43 11.15 1.79 4.33
C PRO A 43 10.33 2.29 5.53
N TRP A 44 8.99 2.39 5.36
CA TRP A 44 8.09 2.83 6.44
C TRP A 44 7.54 1.67 7.29
N GLY A 45 7.76 0.44 6.86
CA GLY A 45 7.12 -0.76 7.43
C GLY A 45 7.33 -0.98 8.92
N ASP A 46 8.46 -0.52 9.47
CA ASP A 46 8.82 -0.64 10.89
C ASP A 46 8.88 0.72 11.62
N LYS A 47 8.49 1.81 10.95
CA LYS A 47 8.47 3.15 11.57
C LYS A 47 7.26 3.30 12.50
N PRO A 48 7.34 4.16 13.54
CA PRO A 48 6.21 4.50 14.38
C PRO A 48 5.04 5.08 13.57
N GLU A 49 3.81 4.82 14.00
CA GLU A 49 2.61 5.32 13.31
C GLU A 49 2.60 6.85 13.22
N SER A 50 2.99 7.53 14.30
CA SER A 50 3.10 9.00 14.33
C SER A 50 4.02 9.53 13.25
N PHE A 51 5.17 8.90 13.03
CA PHE A 51 6.10 9.24 11.97
C PHE A 51 5.46 9.08 10.58
N ILE A 52 4.76 7.96 10.35
CA ILE A 52 4.10 7.69 9.07
C ILE A 52 3.01 8.73 8.79
N VAL A 53 2.19 9.05 9.80
CA VAL A 53 1.15 10.08 9.69
C VAL A 53 1.76 11.44 9.37
N GLU A 54 2.81 11.85 10.08
CA GLU A 54 3.49 13.13 9.86
C GLU A 54 4.09 13.23 8.44
N ARG A 55 4.81 12.18 8.00
CA ARG A 55 5.38 12.15 6.65
C ARG A 55 4.30 12.18 5.57
N THR A 56 3.26 11.36 5.73
CA THR A 56 2.13 11.34 4.79
C THR A 56 1.47 12.72 4.70
N ARG A 57 1.21 13.35 5.84
CA ARG A 57 0.64 14.71 5.90
C ARG A 57 1.53 15.73 5.19
N ALA A 58 2.83 15.71 5.44
CA ALA A 58 3.78 16.64 4.81
C ALA A 58 3.78 16.51 3.27
N ILE A 59 3.76 15.27 2.75
CA ILE A 59 3.72 15.04 1.30
C ILE A 59 2.37 15.42 0.71
N VAL A 60 1.27 15.10 1.38
CA VAL A 60 -0.07 15.50 0.93
C VAL A 60 -0.17 17.02 0.86
N HIS A 61 0.30 17.75 1.85
CA HIS A 61 0.34 19.21 1.80
C HIS A 61 1.25 19.74 0.67
N PHE A 62 2.35 19.06 0.36
CA PHE A 62 3.15 19.40 -0.81
C PHE A 62 2.35 19.23 -2.11
N LEU A 63 1.64 18.10 -2.27
CA LEU A 63 0.80 17.86 -3.44
C LEU A 63 -0.34 18.88 -3.57
N LEU A 64 -0.94 19.28 -2.43
CA LEU A 64 -1.96 20.35 -2.39
C LEU A 64 -1.39 21.71 -2.86
N ARG A 65 -0.19 22.07 -2.43
CA ARG A 65 0.49 23.28 -2.95
C ARG A 65 0.76 23.22 -4.46
N LYS A 66 0.82 22.01 -5.02
CA LYS A 66 0.90 21.75 -6.48
C LYS A 66 -0.48 21.61 -7.12
N GLN A 67 -1.54 22.05 -6.41
CA GLN A 67 -2.94 22.06 -6.88
C GLN A 67 -3.52 20.66 -7.15
N ALA A 68 -3.04 19.61 -6.47
CA ALA A 68 -3.65 18.29 -6.61
C ALA A 68 -5.13 18.32 -6.22
N LYS A 69 -6.01 17.86 -7.13
CA LYS A 69 -7.47 17.80 -6.94
C LYS A 69 -7.93 16.60 -6.12
N ALA A 70 -7.11 15.56 -6.07
CA ALA A 70 -7.30 14.35 -5.27
C ALA A 70 -5.92 13.76 -4.94
N VAL A 71 -5.83 12.92 -3.91
CA VAL A 71 -4.59 12.22 -3.57
C VAL A 71 -4.85 10.73 -3.44
N VAL A 72 -4.02 9.93 -4.13
CA VAL A 72 -3.95 8.48 -4.01
C VAL A 72 -2.77 8.13 -3.10
N LEU A 73 -3.05 7.46 -1.99
CA LEU A 73 -2.04 6.86 -1.13
C LEU A 73 -1.70 5.48 -1.71
N ALA A 74 -0.68 5.42 -2.56
CA ALA A 74 -0.24 4.20 -3.23
C ALA A 74 0.61 3.29 -2.34
N CYS A 75 0.64 3.56 -1.04
CA CYS A 75 1.34 2.82 0.01
C CYS A 75 0.32 2.22 0.98
N ASN A 76 0.32 0.89 1.15
CA ASN A 76 -0.54 0.22 2.13
C ASN A 76 -0.25 0.70 3.57
N THR A 77 1.02 0.90 3.89
CA THR A 77 1.46 1.38 5.21
C THR A 77 0.95 2.80 5.49
N ALA A 78 1.08 3.71 4.52
CA ALA A 78 0.54 5.08 4.61
C ALA A 78 -0.99 5.07 4.71
N THR A 79 -1.65 4.25 3.90
CA THR A 79 -3.12 4.11 3.94
C THR A 79 -3.59 3.64 5.31
N ALA A 80 -2.94 2.62 5.86
CA ALA A 80 -3.31 2.06 7.16
C ALA A 80 -3.19 3.07 8.30
N ALA A 81 -2.14 3.90 8.29
CA ALA A 81 -1.86 4.86 9.35
C ALA A 81 -2.59 6.21 9.19
N ALA A 82 -2.72 6.72 7.97
CA ALA A 82 -3.05 8.13 7.76
C ALA A 82 -4.35 8.40 6.99
N ALA A 83 -4.91 7.43 6.25
CA ALA A 83 -6.02 7.71 5.34
C ALA A 83 -7.26 8.32 6.05
N ASP A 84 -7.66 7.77 7.19
CA ASP A 84 -8.85 8.22 7.90
C ASP A 84 -8.64 9.55 8.64
N ILE A 85 -7.39 9.83 9.03
CA ILE A 85 -6.99 11.12 9.59
C ILE A 85 -7.09 12.19 8.52
N LEU A 86 -6.46 11.97 7.37
CA LEU A 86 -6.44 12.93 6.26
C LEU A 86 -7.82 13.20 5.68
N ARG A 87 -8.71 12.21 5.63
CA ARG A 87 -10.10 12.38 5.21
C ARG A 87 -10.91 13.30 6.13
N LYS A 88 -10.56 13.38 7.41
CA LYS A 88 -11.18 14.30 8.36
C LYS A 88 -10.60 15.71 8.29
N GLU A 89 -9.31 15.80 7.94
CA GLU A 89 -8.58 17.08 7.89
C GLU A 89 -8.79 17.85 6.57
N LEU A 90 -9.04 17.12 5.47
CA LEU A 90 -9.00 17.70 4.12
C LEU A 90 -10.33 17.53 3.38
N SER A 91 -10.66 18.54 2.58
CA SER A 91 -11.87 18.56 1.76
C SER A 91 -11.73 17.90 0.38
N ILE A 92 -10.52 17.47 0.00
CA ILE A 92 -10.27 16.76 -1.27
C ILE A 92 -10.41 15.23 -1.08
N PRO A 93 -10.70 14.48 -2.15
CA PRO A 93 -10.71 13.02 -2.09
C PRO A 93 -9.34 12.44 -1.72
N ILE A 94 -9.31 11.59 -0.69
CA ILE A 94 -8.15 10.78 -0.28
C ILE A 94 -8.47 9.32 -0.54
N ILE A 95 -7.83 8.76 -1.55
CA ILE A 95 -7.99 7.38 -1.99
C ILE A 95 -6.83 6.56 -1.43
N GLY A 96 -7.13 5.55 -0.63
CA GLY A 96 -6.13 4.61 -0.12
C GLY A 96 -6.20 3.28 -0.86
N ILE A 97 -5.08 2.56 -0.90
CA ILE A 97 -5.04 1.16 -1.35
C ILE A 97 -5.11 0.23 -0.13
N GLU A 98 -5.64 -0.96 -0.33
CA GLU A 98 -5.75 -2.00 0.69
C GLU A 98 -5.23 -3.33 0.14
N PRO A 99 -4.70 -4.24 0.99
CA PRO A 99 -4.42 -5.60 0.57
C PRO A 99 -5.62 -6.26 -0.10
N ALA A 100 -5.39 -7.00 -1.18
CA ALA A 100 -6.44 -7.53 -2.05
C ALA A 100 -7.21 -8.73 -1.44
N VAL A 101 -7.54 -8.68 -0.14
CA VAL A 101 -8.25 -9.74 0.59
C VAL A 101 -9.61 -10.04 -0.04
N LYS A 102 -10.38 -8.99 -0.38
CA LYS A 102 -11.72 -9.16 -0.95
C LYS A 102 -11.70 -9.96 -2.27
N PRO A 103 -10.94 -9.57 -3.31
CA PRO A 103 -10.89 -10.34 -4.55
C PRO A 103 -10.22 -11.71 -4.35
N ALA A 104 -9.20 -11.85 -3.51
CA ALA A 104 -8.57 -13.14 -3.23
C ALA A 104 -9.55 -14.11 -2.56
N ALA A 105 -10.30 -13.65 -1.54
CA ALA A 105 -11.32 -14.49 -0.88
C ALA A 105 -12.45 -14.92 -1.82
N ALA A 106 -12.77 -14.09 -2.82
CA ALA A 106 -13.80 -14.45 -3.81
C ALA A 106 -13.30 -15.43 -4.89
N GLN A 107 -11.99 -15.54 -5.10
CA GLN A 107 -11.38 -16.33 -6.18
C GLN A 107 -10.73 -17.63 -5.71
N THR A 108 -10.41 -17.76 -4.43
CA THR A 108 -9.77 -18.97 -3.89
C THR A 108 -10.62 -20.22 -4.15
N ARG A 109 -9.98 -21.28 -4.55
CA ARG A 109 -10.59 -22.62 -4.73
C ARG A 109 -10.30 -23.54 -3.54
N THR A 110 -9.25 -23.28 -2.81
CA THR A 110 -8.86 -24.05 -1.61
C THR A 110 -9.53 -23.54 -0.33
N GLY A 111 -10.10 -22.33 -0.36
CA GLY A 111 -10.58 -21.65 0.85
C GLY A 111 -9.45 -21.12 1.73
N VAL A 112 -8.22 -21.05 1.20
CA VAL A 112 -7.04 -20.52 1.91
C VAL A 112 -6.35 -19.48 1.04
N ILE A 113 -6.09 -18.29 1.57
CA ILE A 113 -5.32 -17.24 0.89
C ILE A 113 -4.12 -16.81 1.72
N GLY A 114 -3.06 -16.34 1.05
CA GLY A 114 -1.90 -15.76 1.70
C GLY A 114 -1.85 -14.24 1.51
N VAL A 115 -1.46 -13.52 2.55
CA VAL A 115 -1.18 -12.08 2.49
C VAL A 115 0.23 -11.82 3.00
N ILE A 116 1.06 -11.21 2.15
CA ILE A 116 2.39 -10.72 2.51
C ILE A 116 2.34 -9.19 2.53
N ALA A 117 2.73 -8.58 3.64
CA ALA A 117 2.78 -7.13 3.77
C ALA A 117 3.82 -6.70 4.81
N THR A 118 3.99 -5.39 5.00
CA THR A 118 4.82 -4.87 6.09
C THR A 118 4.17 -5.16 7.45
N ARG A 119 4.96 -5.20 8.52
CA ARG A 119 4.47 -5.39 9.88
C ARG A 119 3.38 -4.38 10.23
N ARG A 120 3.60 -3.09 9.93
CA ARG A 120 2.59 -2.03 10.17
C ARG A 120 1.26 -2.30 9.49
N THR A 121 1.29 -2.77 8.26
CA THR A 121 0.06 -3.11 7.54
C THR A 121 -0.65 -4.28 8.20
N THR A 122 0.05 -5.36 8.50
CA THR A 122 -0.54 -6.59 9.07
C THR A 122 -1.10 -6.42 10.48
N GLU A 123 -0.53 -5.52 11.27
CA GLU A 123 -0.96 -5.23 12.64
C GLU A 123 -2.00 -4.08 12.73
N SER A 124 -2.31 -3.42 11.61
CA SER A 124 -3.22 -2.27 11.61
C SER A 124 -4.67 -2.66 11.88
N ALA A 125 -5.38 -1.81 12.62
CA ALA A 125 -6.83 -1.96 12.83
C ALA A 125 -7.60 -2.00 11.51
N ARG A 126 -7.12 -1.26 10.49
CA ARG A 126 -7.70 -1.25 9.14
C ARG A 126 -7.59 -2.61 8.46
N TYR A 127 -6.42 -3.25 8.50
CA TYR A 127 -6.24 -4.59 7.96
C TYR A 127 -7.10 -5.62 8.68
N LEU A 128 -7.14 -5.59 10.01
CA LEU A 128 -8.01 -6.48 10.79
C LEU A 128 -9.50 -6.27 10.48
N SER A 129 -9.92 -5.02 10.24
CA SER A 129 -11.28 -4.74 9.78
C SER A 129 -11.55 -5.29 8.38
N LEU A 130 -10.57 -5.20 7.47
CA LEU A 130 -10.66 -5.76 6.13
C LEU A 130 -10.87 -7.29 6.18
N LEU A 131 -10.11 -7.99 7.03
CA LEU A 131 -10.27 -9.43 7.24
C LEU A 131 -11.66 -9.77 7.75
N ARG A 132 -12.15 -9.08 8.80
CA ARG A 132 -13.50 -9.32 9.36
C ARG A 132 -14.62 -9.12 8.33
N ARG A 133 -14.44 -8.15 7.41
CA ARG A 133 -15.47 -7.79 6.42
C ARG A 133 -15.49 -8.74 5.23
N PHE A 134 -14.36 -9.26 4.79
CA PHE A 134 -14.23 -9.89 3.49
C PHE A 134 -13.64 -11.31 3.50
N ALA A 135 -12.99 -11.75 4.58
CA ALA A 135 -12.47 -13.11 4.63
C ALA A 135 -13.60 -14.17 4.74
N GLY A 136 -14.69 -13.85 5.47
CA GLY A 136 -15.78 -14.81 5.66
C GLY A 136 -15.27 -16.12 6.25
N ASN A 137 -15.49 -17.23 5.55
CA ASN A 137 -15.03 -18.57 5.92
C ASN A 137 -13.64 -18.91 5.34
N VAL A 138 -13.01 -17.97 4.61
CA VAL A 138 -11.69 -18.19 4.00
C VAL A 138 -10.61 -18.05 5.07
N LYS A 139 -9.72 -19.04 5.15
CA LYS A 139 -8.53 -18.97 6.01
C LYS A 139 -7.52 -18.01 5.42
N VAL A 140 -7.11 -17.00 6.17
CA VAL A 140 -6.10 -16.03 5.74
C VAL A 140 -4.80 -16.27 6.48
N VAL A 141 -3.74 -16.63 5.76
CA VAL A 141 -2.38 -16.76 6.28
C VAL A 141 -1.66 -15.44 6.08
N THR A 142 -1.51 -14.68 7.15
CA THR A 142 -0.86 -13.36 7.11
C THR A 142 0.61 -13.47 7.51
N VAL A 143 1.50 -12.96 6.67
CA VAL A 143 2.95 -12.98 6.90
C VAL A 143 3.50 -11.56 6.80
N ALA A 144 4.07 -11.06 7.90
CA ALA A 144 4.89 -9.85 7.88
C ALA A 144 6.24 -10.17 7.24
N ALA A 145 6.68 -9.37 6.25
CA ALA A 145 7.86 -9.65 5.43
C ALA A 145 8.93 -8.54 5.52
N PRO A 146 9.57 -8.33 6.69
CA PRO A 146 10.67 -7.39 6.82
C PRO A 146 11.85 -7.78 5.91
N GLY A 147 12.56 -6.78 5.37
CA GLY A 147 13.67 -6.97 4.43
C GLY A 147 13.25 -7.03 2.95
N LEU A 148 12.00 -7.37 2.65
CA LEU A 148 11.55 -7.51 1.27
C LEU A 148 11.38 -6.15 0.57
N MET A 149 10.89 -5.14 1.29
CA MET A 149 10.77 -3.77 0.76
C MET A 149 12.13 -3.15 0.47
N GLU A 150 13.14 -3.45 1.28
CA GLU A 150 14.52 -3.00 1.07
C GLU A 150 15.12 -3.59 -0.21
N CYS A 151 14.77 -4.82 -0.56
CA CYS A 151 15.14 -5.40 -1.84
C CYS A 151 14.49 -4.66 -3.01
N VAL A 152 13.20 -4.34 -2.90
CA VAL A 152 12.46 -3.58 -3.92
C VAL A 152 13.07 -2.19 -4.12
N GLU A 153 13.35 -1.46 -3.04
CA GLU A 153 13.92 -0.11 -3.10
C GLU A 153 15.33 -0.06 -3.69
N ARG A 154 16.09 -1.15 -3.56
CA ARG A 154 17.41 -1.30 -4.22
C ARG A 154 17.33 -1.85 -5.64
N GLY A 155 16.14 -2.19 -6.15
CA GLY A 155 15.99 -2.86 -7.44
C GLY A 155 16.55 -4.28 -7.46
N ASP A 156 16.72 -4.89 -6.29
CA ASP A 156 17.27 -6.23 -6.13
C ASP A 156 16.16 -7.28 -6.21
N PHE A 157 15.80 -7.66 -7.42
CA PHE A 157 14.72 -8.62 -7.67
C PHE A 157 15.20 -10.07 -7.87
N ASN A 158 16.49 -10.28 -8.14
CA ASN A 158 17.01 -11.57 -8.61
C ASN A 158 18.13 -12.15 -7.74
N SER A 159 18.57 -11.47 -6.68
CA SER A 159 19.65 -11.97 -5.84
C SER A 159 19.22 -13.21 -5.02
N GLU A 160 20.22 -13.97 -4.59
CA GLU A 160 20.02 -15.10 -3.68
C GLU A 160 19.40 -14.65 -2.34
N THR A 161 19.70 -13.44 -1.88
CA THR A 161 19.11 -12.83 -0.68
C THR A 161 17.61 -12.62 -0.84
N THR A 162 17.20 -12.00 -1.94
CA THR A 162 15.77 -11.77 -2.25
C THR A 162 15.04 -13.11 -2.39
N ARG A 163 15.65 -14.08 -3.07
CA ARG A 163 15.08 -15.42 -3.22
C ARG A 163 14.87 -16.12 -1.87
N LYS A 164 15.86 -16.07 -0.97
CA LYS A 164 15.74 -16.64 0.38
C LYS A 164 14.64 -15.98 1.19
N LEU A 165 14.51 -14.65 1.12
CA LEU A 165 13.43 -13.92 1.79
C LEU A 165 12.05 -14.34 1.24
N LEU A 166 11.90 -14.41 -0.06
CA LEU A 166 10.66 -14.87 -0.70
C LEU A 166 10.30 -16.28 -0.25
N LEU A 167 11.23 -17.23 -0.31
CA LEU A 167 11.00 -18.62 0.15
C LEU A 167 10.60 -18.65 1.63
N LYS A 168 11.31 -17.91 2.49
CA LYS A 168 10.98 -17.81 3.92
C LYS A 168 9.54 -17.38 4.17
N TYR A 169 9.03 -16.40 3.40
CA TYR A 169 7.69 -15.83 3.62
C TYR A 169 6.59 -16.58 2.85
N LEU A 170 6.91 -17.19 1.71
CA LEU A 170 5.94 -17.94 0.91
C LEU A 170 5.74 -19.37 1.41
N THR A 171 6.76 -20.00 2.00
CA THR A 171 6.67 -21.40 2.48
C THR A 171 5.48 -21.60 3.44
N PRO A 172 5.31 -20.82 4.50
CA PRO A 172 4.15 -20.99 5.41
C PRO A 172 2.79 -20.84 4.71
N ILE A 173 2.72 -19.99 3.69
CA ILE A 173 1.49 -19.75 2.91
C ILE A 173 1.20 -20.99 2.04
N LYS A 174 2.22 -21.47 1.33
CA LYS A 174 2.14 -22.70 0.52
C LYS A 174 1.76 -23.92 1.36
N ASP A 175 2.43 -24.10 2.50
CA ASP A 175 2.21 -25.26 3.38
C ASP A 175 0.80 -25.24 4.01
N ALA A 176 0.20 -24.07 4.13
CA ALA A 176 -1.18 -23.93 4.55
C ALA A 176 -2.22 -24.24 3.45
N GLY A 177 -1.77 -24.52 2.21
CA GLY A 177 -2.63 -24.85 1.07
C GLY A 177 -3.22 -23.63 0.37
N ALA A 178 -2.63 -22.44 0.49
CA ALA A 178 -3.12 -21.24 -0.21
C ALA A 178 -2.89 -21.33 -1.73
N ASP A 179 -3.87 -20.76 -2.47
CA ASP A 179 -3.86 -20.67 -3.95
C ASP A 179 -3.98 -19.22 -4.48
#